data_650bc5eb3ad483cc5dfe3a7f5dadc08e
#
_entry.id   650bc5eb3ad483cc5dfe3a7f5dadc08e
#
_cell.length_a   1.000
_cell.length_b   1.000
_cell.length_c   1.000
_cell.angle_alpha   90.00
_cell.angle_beta   90.00
_cell.angle_gamma   90.00
#
_symmetry.space_group_name_H-M   'P 1'
#
loop_
_entity.id
_entity.type
_entity.pdbx_description
1 polymer ?
#
loop_
_entity_poly.entity_id
_entity_poly.type
_entity_poly.pdbx_seq_one_letter_code
_entity_poly.pdbx_strand_id
1 'polypeptide(L)'
;MVRTMAQAHPKPGLRPFLPADVPMLAAIFAASIQELTGDDYSEAQQEAWMEAAETEEFGKRLASDLTLIATLDGSPVGFASLRGADHIRMLYVHPAVGRQGIATMLVDALEKLAGGRGAAALTVDASDTAQNFFAKRGYTAQQRNSVTINDEWLANTTMKKTLGAPQ
;
A
#
# COMPACT_ATOMS: atom_id res chain seq x y z
N MET A 1 -14.13 -0.39 42.90
CA MET A 1 -13.21 0.51 42.25
C MET A 1 -13.33 0.37 40.76
N VAL A 2 -13.84 1.38 40.14
CA VAL A 2 -13.94 1.34 38.67
C VAL A 2 -12.55 1.55 38.14
N ARG A 3 -12.04 0.52 37.59
CA ARG A 3 -10.83 0.61 36.85
C ARG A 3 -11.15 1.34 35.56
N THR A 4 -10.70 2.56 35.45
CA THR A 4 -10.69 3.20 34.14
C THR A 4 -9.90 2.25 33.25
N MET A 5 -10.57 1.60 32.38
CA MET A 5 -9.90 0.89 31.33
C MET A 5 -9.00 1.88 30.66
N ALA A 6 -7.73 1.83 31.01
CA ALA A 6 -6.75 2.57 30.27
C ALA A 6 -7.08 2.30 28.82
N GLN A 7 -7.36 3.34 28.07
CA GLN A 7 -7.60 3.20 26.65
C GLN A 7 -6.35 2.59 26.06
N ALA A 8 -6.35 1.26 25.99
CA ALA A 8 -5.29 0.57 25.33
C ALA A 8 -5.36 1.01 23.87
N HIS A 9 -4.35 1.72 23.42
CA HIS A 9 -4.22 1.98 22.01
C HIS A 9 -4.13 0.65 21.29
N PRO A 10 -4.85 0.46 20.17
CA PRO A 10 -4.73 -0.75 19.37
C PRO A 10 -3.28 -1.01 19.05
N LYS A 11 -2.84 -2.25 19.20
CA LYS A 11 -1.46 -2.62 18.90
C LYS A 11 -1.30 -2.86 17.40
N PRO A 12 -0.45 -2.09 16.71
CA PRO A 12 -0.13 -2.39 15.33
C PRO A 12 0.76 -3.62 15.24
N GLY A 13 0.53 -4.42 14.22
CA GLY A 13 1.34 -5.59 13.91
C GLY A 13 1.49 -5.77 12.42
N LEU A 14 2.44 -6.60 12.05
CA LEU A 14 2.66 -7.02 10.67
C LEU A 14 2.65 -8.54 10.60
N ARG A 15 2.05 -9.07 9.57
CA ARG A 15 2.10 -10.51 9.31
C ARG A 15 2.12 -10.81 7.81
N PRO A 16 2.58 -11.99 7.41
CA PRO A 16 2.54 -12.38 6.01
C PRO A 16 1.10 -12.56 5.51
N PHE A 17 0.94 -12.39 4.20
CA PHE A 17 -0.31 -12.66 3.50
C PHE A 17 -0.63 -14.15 3.50
N LEU A 18 -1.91 -14.48 3.67
CA LEU A 18 -2.46 -15.82 3.48
C LEU A 18 -3.58 -15.75 2.44
N PRO A 19 -3.80 -16.81 1.63
CA PRO A 19 -4.85 -16.77 0.60
C PRO A 19 -6.23 -16.40 1.11
N ALA A 20 -6.57 -16.77 2.34
CA ALA A 20 -7.85 -16.42 2.95
C ALA A 20 -8.03 -14.92 3.19
N ASP A 21 -6.96 -14.12 3.08
CA ASP A 21 -7.02 -12.68 3.30
C ASP A 21 -7.57 -11.90 2.10
N VAL A 22 -7.63 -12.51 0.92
CA VAL A 22 -8.00 -11.79 -0.32
C VAL A 22 -9.30 -10.98 -0.20
N PRO A 23 -10.41 -11.52 0.33
CA PRO A 23 -11.64 -10.72 0.43
C PRO A 23 -11.48 -9.47 1.30
N MET A 24 -10.77 -9.58 2.41
CA MET A 24 -10.53 -8.44 3.30
C MET A 24 -9.63 -7.40 2.65
N LEU A 25 -8.58 -7.84 1.96
CA LEU A 25 -7.69 -6.92 1.26
C LEU A 25 -8.39 -6.25 0.08
N ALA A 26 -9.27 -6.95 -0.61
CA ALA A 26 -10.09 -6.35 -1.66
C ALA A 26 -10.98 -5.23 -1.09
N ALA A 27 -11.57 -5.45 0.09
CA ALA A 27 -12.39 -4.45 0.75
C ALA A 27 -11.58 -3.23 1.19
N ILE A 28 -10.38 -3.43 1.73
CA ILE A 28 -9.47 -2.34 2.10
C ILE A 28 -9.06 -1.53 0.87
N PHE A 29 -8.71 -2.21 -0.20
CA PHE A 29 -8.34 -1.62 -1.49
C PHE A 29 -9.46 -0.70 -1.99
N ALA A 30 -10.69 -1.22 -2.08
CA ALA A 30 -11.83 -0.45 -2.58
C ALA A 30 -12.16 0.74 -1.68
N ALA A 31 -12.19 0.55 -0.37
CA ALA A 31 -12.48 1.63 0.58
C ALA A 31 -11.43 2.74 0.52
N SER A 32 -10.16 2.36 0.42
CA SER A 32 -9.04 3.31 0.30
C SER A 32 -9.19 4.18 -0.95
N ILE A 33 -9.45 3.55 -2.10
CA ILE A 33 -9.60 4.30 -3.35
C ILE A 33 -10.81 5.22 -3.28
N GLN A 34 -11.95 4.69 -2.87
CA GLN A 34 -13.20 5.45 -2.85
C GLN A 34 -13.13 6.68 -1.94
N GLU A 35 -12.56 6.55 -0.76
CA GLU A 35 -12.59 7.62 0.22
C GLU A 35 -11.38 8.55 0.17
N LEU A 36 -10.23 8.09 -0.33
CA LEU A 36 -9.00 8.87 -0.25
C LEU A 36 -8.57 9.54 -1.55
N THR A 37 -9.09 9.10 -2.70
CA THR A 37 -8.57 9.54 -4.00
C THR A 37 -9.47 10.49 -4.75
N GLY A 38 -10.61 10.90 -4.19
CA GLY A 38 -11.60 11.70 -4.90
C GLY A 38 -11.16 13.10 -5.28
N ASP A 39 -10.13 13.65 -4.61
CA ASP A 39 -9.59 14.96 -4.98
C ASP A 39 -8.67 14.89 -6.21
N ASP A 40 -8.16 13.71 -6.53
CA ASP A 40 -7.17 13.52 -7.58
C ASP A 40 -7.69 12.76 -8.80
N TYR A 41 -8.74 11.96 -8.61
CA TYR A 41 -9.31 11.11 -9.66
C TYR A 41 -10.82 11.27 -9.72
N SER A 42 -11.38 11.17 -10.92
CA SER A 42 -12.83 11.22 -11.13
C SER A 42 -13.51 9.97 -10.60
N GLU A 43 -14.81 10.04 -10.41
CA GLU A 43 -15.61 8.88 -10.00
C GLU A 43 -15.45 7.71 -10.97
N ALA A 44 -15.46 7.97 -12.28
CA ALA A 44 -15.25 6.92 -13.29
C ALA A 44 -13.87 6.29 -13.18
N GLN A 45 -12.84 7.09 -12.92
CA GLN A 45 -11.49 6.58 -12.70
C GLN A 45 -11.40 5.74 -11.43
N GLN A 46 -12.03 6.18 -10.36
CA GLN A 46 -12.07 5.42 -9.10
C GLN A 46 -12.78 4.08 -9.28
N GLU A 47 -13.91 4.06 -9.98
CA GLU A 47 -14.65 2.83 -10.25
C GLU A 47 -13.83 1.83 -11.07
N ALA A 48 -13.19 2.31 -12.13
CA ALA A 48 -12.33 1.48 -12.96
C ALA A 48 -11.18 0.86 -12.15
N TRP A 49 -10.59 1.66 -11.27
CA TRP A 49 -9.49 1.22 -10.41
C TRP A 49 -9.98 0.18 -9.38
N MET A 50 -11.11 0.43 -8.72
CA MET A 50 -11.66 -0.49 -7.73
C MET A 50 -12.04 -1.86 -8.32
N GLU A 51 -12.48 -1.90 -9.58
CA GLU A 51 -12.82 -3.15 -10.24
C GLU A 51 -11.65 -4.12 -10.34
N ALA A 52 -10.42 -3.63 -10.26
CA ALA A 52 -9.24 -4.49 -10.29
C ALA A 52 -9.24 -5.52 -9.16
N ALA A 53 -9.82 -5.19 -8.01
CA ALA A 53 -9.90 -6.11 -6.87
C ALA A 53 -10.97 -7.20 -7.03
N GLU A 54 -11.84 -7.07 -8.03
CA GLU A 54 -12.89 -8.06 -8.30
C GLU A 54 -12.41 -9.18 -9.23
N THR A 55 -11.19 -9.09 -9.72
CA THR A 55 -10.62 -10.07 -10.64
C THR A 55 -9.77 -11.09 -9.91
N GLU A 56 -9.63 -12.30 -10.50
CA GLU A 56 -8.74 -13.33 -9.99
C GLU A 56 -7.27 -12.87 -9.97
N GLU A 57 -6.92 -11.96 -10.85
CA GLU A 57 -5.57 -11.43 -10.97
C GLU A 57 -5.12 -10.72 -9.68
N PHE A 58 -6.04 -10.07 -8.99
CA PHE A 58 -5.73 -9.39 -7.73
C PHE A 58 -5.15 -10.37 -6.70
N GLY A 59 -5.85 -11.48 -6.46
CA GLY A 59 -5.37 -12.50 -5.54
C GLY A 59 -4.06 -13.16 -5.99
N LYS A 60 -3.92 -13.41 -7.30
CA LYS A 60 -2.71 -14.00 -7.86
C LYS A 60 -1.49 -13.09 -7.65
N ARG A 61 -1.64 -11.79 -7.82
CA ARG A 61 -0.55 -10.83 -7.58
C ARG A 61 -0.16 -10.79 -6.12
N LEU A 62 -1.13 -10.77 -5.22
CA LEU A 62 -0.85 -10.81 -3.78
C LEU A 62 -0.08 -12.08 -3.40
N ALA A 63 -0.43 -13.22 -4.00
CA ALA A 63 0.24 -14.49 -3.71
C ALA A 63 1.64 -14.58 -4.33
N SER A 64 1.85 -13.98 -5.51
CA SER A 64 3.15 -14.02 -6.19
C SER A 64 4.15 -12.99 -5.65
N ASP A 65 3.64 -11.88 -5.10
CA ASP A 65 4.47 -10.84 -4.50
C ASP A 65 4.82 -11.21 -3.05
N LEU A 66 5.81 -10.53 -2.49
CA LEU A 66 5.98 -10.51 -1.04
C LEU A 66 4.95 -9.52 -0.49
N THR A 67 3.91 -10.03 0.15
CA THR A 67 2.81 -9.20 0.66
C THR A 67 2.77 -9.23 2.17
N LEU A 68 2.76 -8.04 2.78
CA LEU A 68 2.63 -7.85 4.22
C LEU A 68 1.27 -7.25 4.54
N ILE A 69 0.67 -7.74 5.61
CA ILE A 69 -0.58 -7.21 6.12
C ILE A 69 -0.31 -6.49 7.43
N ALA A 70 -0.78 -5.26 7.52
CA ALA A 70 -0.77 -4.50 8.76
C ALA A 70 -2.06 -4.76 9.51
N THR A 71 -1.93 -5.00 10.80
CA THR A 71 -3.07 -5.28 11.67
C THR A 71 -3.13 -4.28 12.82
N LEU A 72 -4.34 -4.07 13.34
CA LEU A 72 -4.55 -3.43 14.63
C LEU A 72 -5.33 -4.42 15.49
N ASP A 73 -4.72 -4.82 16.62
CA ASP A 73 -5.26 -5.88 17.48
C ASP A 73 -5.66 -7.14 16.71
N GLY A 74 -4.82 -7.51 15.72
CA GLY A 74 -5.04 -8.70 14.90
C GLY A 74 -5.94 -8.53 13.70
N SER A 75 -6.66 -7.42 13.58
CA SER A 75 -7.55 -7.17 12.44
C SER A 75 -6.80 -6.48 11.30
N PRO A 76 -6.88 -7.00 10.06
CA PRO A 76 -6.24 -6.36 8.92
C PRO A 76 -6.77 -4.94 8.68
N VAL A 77 -5.87 -3.98 8.54
CA VAL A 77 -6.21 -2.57 8.29
C VAL A 77 -5.45 -1.97 7.13
N GLY A 78 -4.47 -2.67 6.60
CA GLY A 78 -3.69 -2.21 5.45
C GLY A 78 -2.82 -3.33 4.92
N PHE A 79 -2.27 -3.12 3.73
CA PHE A 79 -1.34 -4.08 3.15
C PHE A 79 -0.43 -3.39 2.15
N ALA A 80 0.72 -4.03 1.92
CA ALA A 80 1.67 -3.58 0.92
C ALA A 80 2.33 -4.79 0.29
N SER A 81 2.69 -4.68 -0.97
CA SER A 81 3.36 -5.77 -1.67
C SER A 81 4.58 -5.31 -2.43
N LEU A 82 5.56 -6.20 -2.49
CA LEU A 82 6.81 -6.01 -3.19
C LEU A 82 6.84 -7.00 -4.36
N ARG A 83 6.86 -6.46 -5.58
CA ARG A 83 7.03 -7.25 -6.79
C ARG A 83 8.52 -7.44 -7.05
N GLY A 84 8.95 -8.69 -7.17
CA GLY A 84 10.36 -8.97 -7.28
C GLY A 84 11.12 -8.50 -6.05
N ALA A 85 12.31 -7.94 -6.23
CA ALA A 85 13.15 -7.53 -5.12
C ALA A 85 13.05 -6.04 -4.78
N ASP A 86 12.51 -5.21 -5.69
CA ASP A 86 12.77 -3.78 -5.66
C ASP A 86 11.62 -2.87 -6.13
N HIS A 87 10.41 -3.41 -6.30
CA HIS A 87 9.28 -2.58 -6.74
C HIS A 87 8.08 -2.73 -5.82
N ILE A 88 7.64 -1.63 -5.22
CA ILE A 88 6.41 -1.58 -4.42
C ILE A 88 5.23 -1.58 -5.39
N ARG A 89 4.46 -2.66 -5.41
CA ARG A 89 3.31 -2.80 -6.31
C ARG A 89 2.04 -2.21 -5.70
N MET A 90 1.80 -2.47 -4.41
CA MET A 90 0.58 -2.06 -3.72
C MET A 90 0.90 -1.49 -2.35
N LEU A 91 0.15 -0.45 -1.98
CA LEU A 91 0.16 0.12 -0.63
C LEU A 91 -1.22 0.72 -0.40
N TYR A 92 -2.03 0.08 0.41
CA TYR A 92 -3.38 0.51 0.70
C TYR A 92 -3.67 0.40 2.20
N VAL A 93 -4.28 1.43 2.77
CA VAL A 93 -4.64 1.49 4.18
C VAL A 93 -6.10 1.87 4.28
N HIS A 94 -6.84 1.20 5.15
CA HIS A 94 -8.25 1.50 5.35
C HIS A 94 -8.41 2.94 5.84
N PRO A 95 -9.35 3.73 5.26
CA PRO A 95 -9.49 5.15 5.62
C PRO A 95 -9.78 5.39 7.11
N ALA A 96 -10.46 4.46 7.76
CA ALA A 96 -10.81 4.59 9.18
C ALA A 96 -9.59 4.65 10.10
N VAL A 97 -8.43 4.15 9.65
CA VAL A 97 -7.20 4.16 10.44
C VAL A 97 -6.14 5.08 9.84
N GLY A 98 -6.55 6.03 9.03
CA GLY A 98 -5.66 7.04 8.46
C GLY A 98 -4.93 7.82 9.54
N ARG A 99 -3.69 8.24 9.25
CA ARG A 99 -2.83 9.04 10.13
C ARG A 99 -2.40 8.32 11.41
N GLN A 100 -2.47 7.00 11.45
CA GLN A 100 -1.97 6.21 12.59
C GLN A 100 -0.62 5.56 12.28
N GLY A 101 0.05 5.98 11.20
CA GLY A 101 1.37 5.48 10.88
C GLY A 101 1.39 4.11 10.22
N ILE A 102 0.24 3.59 9.78
CA ILE A 102 0.16 2.25 9.18
C ILE A 102 0.92 2.19 7.85
N ALA A 103 0.73 3.18 6.97
CA ALA A 103 1.47 3.23 5.70
C ALA A 103 2.98 3.33 5.92
N THR A 104 3.40 4.13 6.89
CA THR A 104 4.81 4.27 7.27
C THR A 104 5.39 2.94 7.73
N MET A 105 4.66 2.23 8.59
CA MET A 105 5.09 0.92 9.09
C MET A 105 5.25 -0.10 7.96
N LEU A 106 4.30 -0.12 7.02
CA LEU A 106 4.35 -1.03 5.87
C LEU A 106 5.54 -0.72 4.96
N VAL A 107 5.74 0.55 4.61
CA VAL A 107 6.84 0.93 3.72
C VAL A 107 8.20 0.72 4.40
N ASP A 108 8.33 1.05 5.69
CA ASP A 108 9.55 0.76 6.44
C ASP A 108 9.92 -0.72 6.39
N ALA A 109 8.93 -1.60 6.55
CA ALA A 109 9.16 -3.03 6.48
C ALA A 109 9.59 -3.48 5.10
N LEU A 110 8.94 -2.95 4.04
CA LEU A 110 9.34 -3.29 2.67
C LEU A 110 10.76 -2.80 2.35
N GLU A 111 11.12 -1.60 2.82
CA GLU A 111 12.48 -1.08 2.62
C GLU A 111 13.53 -1.98 3.29
N LYS A 112 13.26 -2.42 4.51
CA LYS A 112 14.16 -3.34 5.23
C LYS A 112 14.28 -4.68 4.52
N LEU A 113 13.17 -5.23 4.05
CA LEU A 113 13.16 -6.50 3.34
C LEU A 113 13.88 -6.41 2.00
N ALA A 114 13.65 -5.36 1.24
CA ALA A 114 14.32 -5.13 -0.03
C ALA A 114 15.83 -4.97 0.16
N GLY A 115 16.23 -4.14 1.13
CA GLY A 115 17.65 -3.94 1.46
C GLY A 115 18.31 -5.22 1.91
N GLY A 116 17.64 -6.02 2.74
CA GLY A 116 18.14 -7.31 3.19
C GLY A 116 18.29 -8.33 2.07
N ARG A 117 17.57 -8.16 0.97
CA ARG A 117 17.70 -8.99 -0.23
C ARG A 117 18.68 -8.43 -1.25
N GLY A 118 19.39 -7.36 -0.90
CA GLY A 118 20.43 -6.78 -1.76
C GLY A 118 19.94 -5.71 -2.73
N ALA A 119 18.71 -5.25 -2.61
CA ALA A 119 18.21 -4.17 -3.48
C ALA A 119 18.95 -2.86 -3.16
N ALA A 120 19.47 -2.19 -4.20
CA ALA A 120 20.12 -0.90 -4.05
C ALA A 120 19.12 0.26 -3.97
N ALA A 121 17.92 0.05 -4.48
CA ALA A 121 16.88 1.05 -4.54
C ALA A 121 15.50 0.40 -4.57
N LEU A 122 14.48 1.16 -4.20
CA LEU A 122 13.08 0.80 -4.39
C LEU A 122 12.43 1.75 -5.35
N THR A 123 11.54 1.23 -6.19
CA THR A 123 10.67 2.03 -7.04
C THR A 123 9.20 1.80 -6.65
N VAL A 124 8.37 2.76 -6.99
CA VAL A 124 6.93 2.70 -6.82
C VAL A 124 6.29 3.54 -7.92
N ASP A 125 5.16 3.07 -8.45
CA ASP A 125 4.32 3.89 -9.32
C ASP A 125 3.25 4.51 -8.44
N ALA A 126 3.57 5.69 -7.88
CA ALA A 126 2.73 6.34 -6.91
C ALA A 126 1.55 7.03 -7.55
N SER A 127 0.34 6.78 -7.04
CA SER A 127 -0.83 7.56 -7.43
C SER A 127 -0.63 9.03 -7.07
N ASP A 128 -1.39 9.91 -7.69
CA ASP A 128 -1.34 11.34 -7.34
C ASP A 128 -1.68 11.56 -5.87
N THR A 129 -2.54 10.72 -5.32
CA THR A 129 -2.90 10.77 -3.89
C THR A 129 -1.74 10.37 -2.98
N ALA A 130 -0.93 9.41 -3.39
CA ALA A 130 0.17 8.88 -2.58
C ALA A 130 1.51 9.61 -2.79
N GLN A 131 1.62 10.43 -3.82
CA GLN A 131 2.90 11.04 -4.20
C GLN A 131 3.57 11.80 -3.06
N ASN A 132 2.82 12.63 -2.34
CA ASN A 132 3.37 13.39 -1.22
C ASN A 132 3.89 12.51 -0.09
N PHE A 133 3.19 11.42 0.18
CA PHE A 133 3.63 10.45 1.19
C PHE A 133 5.01 9.91 0.85
N PHE A 134 5.19 9.44 -0.40
CA PHE A 134 6.48 8.90 -0.83
C PHE A 134 7.56 9.98 -0.91
N ALA A 135 7.24 11.18 -1.37
CA ALA A 135 8.20 12.29 -1.43
C ALA A 135 8.77 12.59 -0.02
N LYS A 136 7.92 12.62 0.99
CA LYS A 136 8.34 12.86 2.38
C LYS A 136 9.24 11.75 2.92
N ARG A 137 9.19 10.57 2.33
CA ARG A 137 10.00 9.43 2.74
C ARG A 137 11.30 9.30 1.94
N GLY A 138 11.61 10.28 1.10
CA GLY A 138 12.85 10.30 0.33
C GLY A 138 12.77 9.72 -1.06
N TYR A 139 11.57 9.44 -1.56
CA TYR A 139 11.38 9.00 -2.94
C TYR A 139 11.35 10.21 -3.85
N THR A 140 12.05 10.13 -4.98
CA THR A 140 12.10 11.20 -5.97
C THR A 140 11.40 10.79 -7.25
N ALA A 141 10.66 11.73 -7.83
CA ALA A 141 9.94 11.49 -9.09
C ALA A 141 10.93 11.27 -10.24
N GLN A 142 10.70 10.19 -10.99
CA GLN A 142 11.52 9.81 -12.13
C GLN A 142 10.79 10.01 -13.45
N GLN A 143 9.50 9.67 -13.49
CA GLN A 143 8.73 9.67 -14.73
C GLN A 143 7.24 9.80 -14.43
N ARG A 144 6.57 10.65 -15.22
CA ARG A 144 5.11 10.75 -15.18
C ARG A 144 4.53 9.72 -16.14
N ASN A 145 3.53 8.99 -15.68
CA ASN A 145 2.89 7.93 -16.45
C ASN A 145 1.40 8.16 -16.60
N SER A 146 0.85 7.59 -17.67
CA SER A 146 -0.58 7.48 -17.87
C SER A 146 -0.87 6.01 -18.14
N VAL A 147 -1.66 5.38 -17.29
CA VAL A 147 -1.97 3.95 -17.40
C VAL A 147 -3.45 3.76 -17.68
N THR A 148 -3.78 2.74 -18.46
CA THR A 148 -5.17 2.40 -18.75
C THR A 148 -5.62 1.30 -17.81
N ILE A 149 -6.72 1.56 -17.09
CA ILE A 149 -7.36 0.58 -16.22
C ILE A 149 -8.84 0.57 -16.59
N ASN A 150 -9.35 -0.57 -17.10
CA ASN A 150 -10.76 -0.73 -17.45
C ASN A 150 -11.31 0.46 -18.26
N ASP A 151 -10.61 0.78 -19.36
CA ASP A 151 -10.97 1.85 -20.32
C ASP A 151 -10.83 3.28 -19.80
N GLU A 152 -10.33 3.46 -18.57
CA GLU A 152 -10.05 4.78 -18.02
C GLU A 152 -8.54 5.02 -17.96
N TRP A 153 -8.14 6.28 -18.17
CA TRP A 153 -6.75 6.70 -18.05
C TRP A 153 -6.50 7.26 -16.66
N LEU A 154 -5.50 6.70 -15.96
CA LEU A 154 -5.09 7.20 -14.65
C LEU A 154 -3.65 7.62 -14.71
N ALA A 155 -3.37 8.81 -14.17
CA ALA A 155 -2.00 9.29 -14.07
C ALA A 155 -1.36 8.78 -12.78
N ASN A 156 -0.09 8.44 -12.86
CA ASN A 156 0.74 8.17 -11.69
C ASN A 156 2.17 8.62 -11.95
N THR A 157 3.02 8.50 -10.97
CA THR A 157 4.42 8.92 -11.08
C THR A 157 5.32 7.80 -10.57
N THR A 158 6.25 7.37 -11.42
CA THR A 158 7.29 6.45 -10.97
C THR A 158 8.26 7.21 -10.08
N MET A 159 8.44 6.74 -8.88
CA MET A 159 9.33 7.33 -7.88
C MET A 159 10.36 6.32 -7.42
N LYS A 160 11.51 6.81 -6.98
CA LYS A 160 12.64 5.96 -6.60
C LYS A 160 13.30 6.48 -5.35
N LYS A 161 13.66 5.56 -4.47
CA LYS A 161 14.49 5.84 -3.29
C LYS A 161 15.70 4.93 -3.31
N THR A 162 16.89 5.52 -3.21
CA THR A 162 18.12 4.77 -3.03
C THR A 162 18.19 4.29 -1.60
N LEU A 163 18.40 2.99 -1.42
CA LEU A 163 18.60 2.40 -0.10
C LEU A 163 20.07 2.53 0.27
N GLY A 164 20.35 2.66 1.57
CA GLY A 164 21.73 2.76 2.00
C GLY A 164 22.54 1.53 1.58
N ALA A 165 23.82 1.75 1.27
CA ALA A 165 24.70 0.64 0.97
C ALA A 165 24.76 -0.30 2.16
N PRO A 166 24.68 -1.65 1.93
CA PRO A 166 24.85 -2.59 3.03
C PRO A 166 26.29 -2.41 3.58
N GLN A 167 26.34 -2.21 4.87
CA GLN A 167 27.63 -2.08 5.56
C GLN A 167 28.12 -3.43 6.03
#